data_46d9756cc1c102dda41ad6abe107bea8
#
_entry.id   46d9756cc1c102dda41ad6abe107bea8
#
_cell.length_a   1.000
_cell.length_b   1.000
_cell.length_c   1.000
_cell.angle_alpha   90.00
_cell.angle_beta   90.00
_cell.angle_gamma   90.00
#
_symmetry.space_group_name_H-M   'P 1'
#
loop_
_entity.id
_entity.type
_entity.pdbx_description
1 polymer ?
#
loop_
_entity_poly.entity_id
_entity_poly.type
_entity_poly.pdbx_seq_one_letter_code
_entity_poly.pdbx_strand_id
1 'polypeptide(L)'
;MKQHANKRWAWALTGSGHFFTESLALIRELVEVDLFVSKAAAEVVRMYKEDLSLPKGAHMFRDTTASAAPVGRFYEGAYHTLVVAPASSNTVAKFVTGISDNLATNVFAQAGKCRVPAIVFACDTDRKSVV
;
A
#
# COMPACT_ATOMS: atom_id res chain seq x y z
N MET A 1 -4.02 19.54 -21.98
CA MET A 1 -4.07 19.15 -21.63
C MET A 1 -3.46 18.67 -20.94
N LYS A 2 -3.25 18.36 -20.65
CA LYS A 2 -2.85 17.92 -20.05
C LYS A 2 -2.61 16.99 -19.80
N GLN A 3 -2.41 16.61 -19.80
CA GLN A 3 -2.19 15.88 -19.62
C GLN A 3 -1.85 15.03 -19.08
N HIS A 4 -1.83 15.06 -19.47
CA HIS A 4 -1.75 14.00 -18.79
C HIS A 4 -0.44 13.67 -18.35
N ALA A 5 -0.01 14.17 -17.31
CA ALA A 5 1.18 13.77 -16.65
C ALA A 5 1.17 12.28 -16.51
N ASN A 6 2.28 11.66 -16.50
CA ASN A 6 2.35 10.24 -16.32
C ASN A 6 1.86 9.87 -14.94
N LYS A 7 0.92 8.98 -14.89
CA LYS A 7 0.42 8.50 -13.63
C LYS A 7 1.37 7.46 -13.07
N ARG A 8 1.27 7.24 -11.78
CA ARG A 8 2.20 6.42 -11.03
C ARG A 8 1.49 5.21 -10.44
N TRP A 9 2.27 4.22 -10.01
CA TRP A 9 1.75 3.13 -9.20
C TRP A 9 1.60 3.62 -7.78
N ALA A 10 0.54 3.21 -7.11
CA ALA A 10 0.43 3.35 -5.68
C ALA A 10 0.55 1.97 -5.08
N TRP A 11 1.37 1.79 -4.08
CA TRP A 11 1.60 0.47 -3.48
C TRP A 11 1.50 0.58 -1.97
N ALA A 12 0.55 -0.12 -1.37
CA ALA A 12 0.37 -0.12 0.07
C ALA A 12 0.95 -1.40 0.65
N LEU A 13 1.82 -1.26 1.64
CA LEU A 13 2.40 -2.38 2.36
C LEU A 13 1.71 -2.51 3.70
N THR A 14 1.20 -3.68 4.01
CA THR A 14 0.60 -3.94 5.31
C THR A 14 1.44 -4.93 6.09
N GLY A 15 1.01 -5.27 7.28
CA GLY A 15 1.85 -5.95 8.26
C GLY A 15 1.95 -7.46 8.17
N SER A 16 1.72 -8.04 7.02
CA SER A 16 1.92 -9.47 6.88
C SER A 16 3.39 -9.75 6.58
N GLY A 17 4.01 -10.65 7.31
CA GLY A 17 5.38 -11.05 6.99
C GLY A 17 5.46 -11.94 5.77
N HIS A 18 4.35 -12.62 5.47
CA HIS A 18 4.29 -13.49 4.31
C HIS A 18 4.26 -12.64 3.04
N PHE A 19 5.06 -12.97 2.09
CA PHE A 19 5.17 -12.25 0.82
C PHE A 19 5.72 -10.82 0.96
N PHE A 20 6.26 -10.47 2.11
CA PHE A 20 6.74 -9.10 2.32
C PHE A 20 8.02 -8.84 1.51
N THR A 21 8.97 -9.74 1.60
CA THR A 21 10.24 -9.61 0.88
C THR A 21 10.00 -9.63 -0.62
N GLU A 22 9.11 -10.48 -1.07
CA GLU A 22 8.77 -10.56 -2.49
C GLU A 22 8.13 -9.28 -2.99
N SER A 23 7.28 -8.67 -2.15
CA SER A 23 6.67 -7.39 -2.50
C SER A 23 7.73 -6.31 -2.66
N LEU A 24 8.71 -6.27 -1.76
CA LEU A 24 9.78 -5.28 -1.86
C LEU A 24 10.60 -5.49 -3.15
N ALA A 25 10.83 -6.74 -3.50
CA ALA A 25 11.55 -7.03 -4.73
C ALA A 25 10.80 -6.54 -5.96
N LEU A 26 9.48 -6.74 -5.98
CA LEU A 26 8.65 -6.27 -7.08
C LEU A 26 8.65 -4.75 -7.16
N ILE A 27 8.54 -4.08 -6.02
CA ILE A 27 8.53 -2.63 -5.99
C ILE A 27 9.80 -2.07 -6.63
N ARG A 28 10.93 -2.69 -6.37
CA ARG A 28 12.20 -2.22 -6.92
C ARG A 28 12.28 -2.31 -8.44
N GLU A 29 11.41 -3.14 -9.03
CA GLU A 29 11.37 -3.28 -10.48
C GLU A 29 10.44 -2.24 -11.13
N LEU A 30 9.66 -1.53 -10.33
CA LEU A 30 8.70 -0.59 -10.89
C LEU A 30 9.30 0.79 -11.06
N VAL A 31 8.79 1.49 -12.05
CA VAL A 31 9.15 2.87 -12.30
C VAL A 31 7.99 3.72 -11.83
N GLU A 32 8.29 4.80 -11.16
CA GLU A 32 7.25 5.75 -10.74
C GLU A 32 6.22 5.12 -9.80
N VAL A 33 6.69 4.71 -8.65
CA VAL A 33 5.83 4.13 -7.63
C VAL A 33 5.90 4.98 -6.37
N ASP A 34 4.75 5.12 -5.72
CA ASP A 34 4.68 5.72 -4.39
C ASP A 34 4.25 4.64 -3.41
N LEU A 35 4.93 4.59 -2.27
CA LEU A 35 4.64 3.61 -1.24
C LEU A 35 3.86 4.21 -0.10
N PHE A 36 2.91 3.44 0.39
CA PHE A 36 2.13 3.81 1.56
C PHE A 36 2.34 2.70 2.59
N VAL A 37 3.09 3.00 3.65
CA VAL A 37 3.57 2.00 4.59
C VAL A 37 2.77 2.09 5.88
N SER A 38 2.07 1.01 6.23
CA SER A 38 1.29 0.99 7.45
C SER A 38 2.22 0.90 8.66
N LYS A 39 1.69 1.17 9.84
CA LYS A 39 2.48 1.04 11.07
C LYS A 39 2.96 -0.39 11.25
N ALA A 40 2.09 -1.35 10.99
CA ALA A 40 2.45 -2.75 11.11
C ALA A 40 3.51 -3.14 10.09
N ALA A 41 3.44 -2.60 8.87
CA ALA A 41 4.47 -2.88 7.88
C ALA A 41 5.82 -2.33 8.30
N ALA A 42 5.84 -1.16 8.92
CA ALA A 42 7.08 -0.60 9.42
C ALA A 42 7.70 -1.50 10.50
N GLU A 43 6.86 -2.14 11.31
CA GLU A 43 7.37 -3.11 12.29
C GLU A 43 7.96 -4.33 11.60
N VAL A 44 7.32 -4.82 10.56
CA VAL A 44 7.83 -5.98 9.83
C VAL A 44 9.20 -5.66 9.23
N VAL A 45 9.35 -4.45 8.70
CA VAL A 45 10.64 -4.04 8.17
C VAL A 45 11.72 -4.13 9.25
N ARG A 46 11.42 -3.65 10.45
CA ARG A 46 12.39 -3.71 11.54
C ARG A 46 12.66 -5.14 11.99
N MET A 47 11.61 -5.93 12.13
CA MET A 47 11.74 -7.31 12.60
C MET A 47 12.58 -8.17 11.68
N TYR A 48 12.40 -7.99 10.40
CA TYR A 48 13.09 -8.82 9.43
C TYR A 48 14.33 -8.14 8.87
N LYS A 49 14.66 -6.98 9.39
CA LYS A 49 15.81 -6.21 8.94
C LYS A 49 15.79 -5.98 7.42
N GLU A 50 14.59 -5.74 6.90
CA GLU A 50 14.45 -5.48 5.49
C GLU A 50 14.91 -4.07 5.15
N ASP A 51 15.36 -3.92 3.94
CA ASP A 51 15.83 -2.64 3.46
C ASP A 51 14.77 -2.02 2.56
N LEU A 52 14.27 -0.86 2.98
CA LEU A 52 13.30 -0.14 2.19
C LEU A 52 13.97 0.81 1.20
N SER A 53 15.02 0.37 0.56
CA SER A 53 15.62 1.15 -0.52
C SER A 53 14.60 1.26 -1.64
N LEU A 54 14.29 2.47 -2.04
CA LEU A 54 13.28 2.70 -3.04
C LEU A 54 13.89 2.91 -4.40
N PRO A 55 13.18 2.58 -5.47
CA PRO A 55 13.64 2.93 -6.80
C PRO A 55 13.71 4.45 -6.95
N LYS A 56 14.52 4.90 -7.87
CA LYS A 56 14.67 6.30 -8.11
C LYS A 56 13.32 6.92 -8.47
N GLY A 57 13.04 8.04 -7.90
CA GLY A 57 11.78 8.74 -8.17
C GLY A 57 10.59 8.28 -7.35
N ALA A 58 10.77 7.29 -6.48
CA ALA A 58 9.69 6.83 -5.64
C ALA A 58 9.54 7.75 -4.43
N HIS A 59 8.32 7.86 -3.94
CA HIS A 59 8.03 8.56 -2.70
C HIS A 59 7.50 7.57 -1.70
N MET A 60 7.74 7.81 -0.42
CA MET A 60 7.23 6.93 0.62
C MET A 60 6.44 7.74 1.63
N PHE A 61 5.25 7.28 1.93
CA PHE A 61 4.39 7.91 2.92
C PHE A 61 4.18 6.93 4.06
N ARG A 62 4.35 7.40 5.28
CA ARG A 62 4.18 6.57 6.46
C ARG A 62 2.85 6.87 7.11
N ASP A 63 2.37 5.92 7.89
CA ASP A 63 1.10 6.07 8.57
C ASP A 63 1.31 6.93 9.81
N THR A 64 1.15 8.23 9.64
CA THR A 64 1.24 9.17 10.72
C THR A 64 -0.14 9.77 10.95
N THR A 65 -0.25 10.66 11.88
CA THR A 65 -1.54 11.23 12.19
C THR A 65 -2.09 12.08 11.06
N ALA A 66 -1.24 12.63 10.23
CA ALA A 66 -1.70 13.51 9.17
C ALA A 66 -1.62 12.79 7.85
N SER A 67 -2.55 11.92 7.59
CA SER A 67 -2.53 11.13 6.39
C SER A 67 -3.33 11.72 5.24
N ALA A 68 -3.95 12.87 5.45
CA ALA A 68 -4.82 13.42 4.41
C ALA A 68 -4.08 13.80 3.14
N ALA A 69 -2.87 14.35 3.27
CA ALA A 69 -2.14 14.82 2.10
C ALA A 69 -1.79 13.67 1.14
N PRO A 70 -1.22 12.55 1.63
CA PRO A 70 -0.96 11.42 0.72
C PRO A 70 -2.23 10.87 0.09
N VAL A 71 -3.31 10.80 0.85
CA VAL A 71 -4.58 10.27 0.34
C VAL A 71 -5.12 11.20 -0.73
N GLY A 72 -4.95 12.49 -0.59
CA GLY A 72 -5.43 13.48 -1.54
C GLY A 72 -4.83 13.35 -2.93
N ARG A 73 -3.66 12.71 -3.04
CA ARG A 73 -3.03 12.53 -4.35
C ARG A 73 -3.90 11.69 -5.28
N PHE A 74 -4.78 10.85 -4.73
CA PHE A 74 -5.71 10.08 -5.55
C PHE A 74 -6.71 11.01 -6.25
N TYR A 75 -7.17 12.04 -5.54
CA TYR A 75 -8.06 13.01 -6.14
C TYR A 75 -7.40 13.79 -7.26
N GLU A 76 -6.10 13.98 -7.15
CA GLU A 76 -5.36 14.73 -8.15
C GLU A 76 -5.04 13.91 -9.38
N GLY A 77 -5.45 12.66 -9.41
CA GLY A 77 -5.21 11.81 -10.56
C GLY A 77 -3.78 11.31 -10.66
N ALA A 78 -3.08 11.24 -9.55
CA ALA A 78 -1.67 10.86 -9.55
C ALA A 78 -1.45 9.38 -9.86
N TYR A 79 -2.45 8.55 -9.67
CA TYR A 79 -2.24 7.10 -9.72
C TYR A 79 -3.11 6.41 -10.74
N HIS A 80 -2.55 5.42 -11.42
CA HIS A 80 -3.32 4.61 -12.36
C HIS A 80 -3.76 3.28 -11.75
N THR A 81 -3.05 2.80 -10.72
CA THR A 81 -3.35 1.51 -10.10
C THR A 81 -2.85 1.50 -8.68
N LEU A 82 -3.66 0.96 -7.79
CA LEU A 82 -3.23 0.71 -6.41
C LEU A 82 -2.97 -0.78 -6.27
N VAL A 83 -1.83 -1.14 -5.72
CA VAL A 83 -1.54 -2.52 -5.34
C VAL A 83 -1.44 -2.57 -3.83
N VAL A 84 -2.15 -3.50 -3.21
CA VAL A 84 -2.03 -3.72 -1.77
C VAL A 84 -1.44 -5.10 -1.60
N ALA A 85 -0.14 -5.15 -1.35
CA ALA A 85 0.56 -6.44 -1.23
C ALA A 85 1.79 -6.29 -0.35
N PRO A 86 1.93 -7.08 0.66
CA PRO A 86 0.95 -8.05 1.11
C PRO A 86 -0.21 -7.36 1.82
N ALA A 87 -1.41 -7.94 1.74
CA ALA A 87 -2.57 -7.44 2.45
C ALA A 87 -2.91 -8.44 3.55
N SER A 88 -2.79 -8.02 4.81
CA SER A 88 -3.07 -8.91 5.93
C SER A 88 -4.57 -9.19 6.02
N SER A 89 -4.96 -10.26 6.69
CA SER A 89 -6.38 -10.58 6.84
C SER A 89 -7.14 -9.46 7.53
N ASN A 90 -6.52 -8.81 8.48
CA ASN A 90 -7.16 -7.68 9.16
C ASN A 90 -7.42 -6.54 8.17
N THR A 91 -6.48 -6.27 7.30
CA THR A 91 -6.62 -5.23 6.29
C THR A 91 -7.74 -5.59 5.32
N VAL A 92 -7.76 -6.82 4.84
CA VAL A 92 -8.79 -7.26 3.90
C VAL A 92 -10.17 -7.18 4.55
N ALA A 93 -10.28 -7.57 5.81
CA ALA A 93 -11.55 -7.48 6.52
C ALA A 93 -12.04 -6.04 6.62
N LYS A 94 -11.14 -5.11 6.85
CA LYS A 94 -11.50 -3.70 6.90
C LYS A 94 -11.94 -3.19 5.52
N PHE A 95 -11.28 -3.63 4.48
CA PHE A 95 -11.69 -3.24 3.12
C PHE A 95 -13.13 -3.68 2.85
N VAL A 96 -13.43 -4.90 3.22
CA VAL A 96 -14.76 -5.47 2.94
C VAL A 96 -15.85 -4.78 3.77
N THR A 97 -15.53 -4.43 5.00
CA THR A 97 -16.52 -3.82 5.88
C THR A 97 -16.53 -2.30 5.82
N GLY A 98 -15.67 -1.71 5.02
CA GLY A 98 -15.67 -0.26 4.85
C GLY A 98 -15.03 0.50 5.99
N ILE A 99 -14.19 -0.14 6.79
CA ILE A 99 -13.49 0.55 7.86
C ILE A 99 -12.25 1.22 7.30
N SER A 100 -12.12 2.51 7.55
CA SER A 100 -11.04 3.29 7.00
C SER A 100 -10.38 4.06 8.15
N ASP A 101 -9.51 3.41 8.87
CA ASP A 101 -8.94 3.95 10.09
C ASP A 101 -7.42 3.97 10.12
N ASN A 102 -6.77 3.71 9.01
CA ASN A 102 -5.32 3.82 8.91
C ASN A 102 -4.95 4.13 7.47
N LEU A 103 -3.67 4.31 7.22
CA LEU A 103 -3.23 4.76 5.90
C LEU A 103 -3.62 3.78 4.79
N ALA A 104 -3.39 2.49 5.00
CA ALA A 104 -3.70 1.50 3.97
C ALA A 104 -5.19 1.47 3.65
N THR A 105 -6.04 1.49 4.67
CA THR A 105 -7.48 1.46 4.45
C THR A 105 -7.96 2.78 3.85
N ASN A 106 -7.34 3.89 4.22
CA ASN A 106 -7.70 5.19 3.66
C ASN A 106 -7.36 5.27 2.17
N VAL A 107 -6.19 4.78 1.77
CA VAL A 107 -5.85 4.83 0.35
C VAL A 107 -6.72 3.87 -0.45
N PHE A 108 -7.10 2.73 0.12
CA PHE A 108 -7.99 1.81 -0.58
C PHE A 108 -9.36 2.47 -0.79
N ALA A 109 -9.91 3.09 0.25
CA ALA A 109 -11.19 3.76 0.15
C ALA A 109 -11.13 4.89 -0.87
N GLN A 110 -10.03 5.63 -0.88
CA GLN A 110 -9.88 6.74 -1.79
C GLN A 110 -9.73 6.28 -3.23
N ALA A 111 -9.00 5.19 -3.44
CA ALA A 111 -8.87 4.61 -4.77
C ALA A 111 -10.24 4.23 -5.31
N GLY A 112 -11.09 3.65 -4.48
CA GLY A 112 -12.45 3.31 -4.89
C GLY A 112 -13.25 4.54 -5.29
N LYS A 113 -13.16 5.61 -4.49
CA LYS A 113 -13.89 6.84 -4.81
C LYS A 113 -13.41 7.47 -6.10
N CYS A 114 -12.14 7.37 -6.38
CA CYS A 114 -11.54 7.99 -7.56
C CYS A 114 -11.46 7.04 -8.75
N ARG A 115 -12.06 5.87 -8.63
CA ARG A 115 -12.10 4.86 -9.69
C ARG A 115 -10.72 4.41 -10.14
N VAL A 116 -9.81 4.32 -9.20
CA VAL A 116 -8.49 3.76 -9.45
C VAL A 116 -8.59 2.27 -9.17
N PRO A 117 -8.28 1.41 -10.13
CA PRO A 117 -8.37 -0.03 -9.90
C PRO A 117 -7.37 -0.47 -8.84
N ALA A 118 -7.77 -1.43 -8.03
CA ALA A 118 -6.93 -1.94 -6.96
C ALA A 118 -6.72 -3.43 -7.11
N ILE A 119 -5.46 -3.85 -6.94
CA ILE A 119 -5.10 -5.25 -6.91
C ILE A 119 -4.74 -5.56 -5.46
N VAL A 120 -5.46 -6.47 -4.84
CA VAL A 120 -5.24 -6.82 -3.44
C VAL A 120 -4.72 -8.24 -3.39
N PHE A 121 -3.51 -8.41 -2.88
CA PHE A 121 -2.92 -9.73 -2.74
C PHE A 121 -3.01 -10.13 -1.28
N ALA A 122 -4.02 -10.91 -0.96
CA ALA A 122 -4.31 -11.29 0.42
C ALA A 122 -3.30 -12.32 0.89
N CYS A 123 -2.49 -11.93 1.84
CA CYS A 123 -1.49 -12.79 2.41
C CYS A 123 -1.50 -12.63 3.90
N ASP A 124 -1.39 -13.71 4.60
CA ASP A 124 -1.35 -13.62 6.04
C ASP A 124 -0.28 -14.56 6.55
N THR A 125 0.11 -14.34 7.78
CA THR A 125 1.00 -15.23 8.43
C THR A 125 0.29 -16.55 8.60
N ASP A 126 1.03 -17.60 8.53
CA ASP A 126 0.49 -18.92 8.68
C ASP A 126 -0.35 -19.05 9.94
N ARG A 127 -1.55 -19.53 9.77
CA ARG A 127 -2.44 -19.63 10.87
C ARG A 127 -2.76 -21.03 11.15
N LYS A 128 -1.83 -21.72 11.66
CA LYS A 128 -2.00 -23.03 11.89
C LYS A 128 -3.19 -23.37 12.68
N SER A 129 -3.63 -22.55 13.39
CA SER A 129 -4.65 -22.86 14.22
C SER A 129 -5.96 -22.83 13.70
N VAL A 130 -6.21 -22.74 12.74
CA VAL A 130 -7.31 -22.59 12.29
C VAL A 130 -8.24 -23.31 12.61
N VAL A 131 -8.60 -23.62 12.96
CA VAL A 131 -9.60 -24.14 13.22
C VAL A 131 -10.12 -24.13 13.32
#